data_aadbca5dff7f859ba9a353da365e2820
#
_entry.id   aadbca5dff7f859ba9a353da365e2820
#
_cell.length_a   1.000
_cell.length_b   1.000
_cell.length_c   1.000
_cell.angle_alpha   90.00
_cell.angle_beta   90.00
_cell.angle_gamma   90.00
#
_symmetry.space_group_name_H-M   'P 1'
#
loop_
_entity.id
_entity.type
_entity.pdbx_description
1 polymer ?
#
loop_
_entity_poly.entity_id
_entity_poly.type
_entity_poly.pdbx_seq_one_letter_code
_entity_poly.pdbx_strand_id
1 'polypeptide(L)'
;KKMCQKIAWSEDGTHFQTLGEILPNQIFENRDPKVYRFGQKHWFMVLFLDGHEFGIFVSDNMKDWRQTQSLVIPEAWECPDLVRLRVQSTGEEKWLFWTPDGFYLVGEFDGMQFTATQPGRRFYGSEKVYAAQTVANLDGRVLQIPFLRGHTQPYYNHRGLMGAPREMQLQKDGGEYVLSEPLCRELQQQKIPLWRRTVQKEPMEFCWEEDGAMLLQLTFSEDTSFALWICGERIEWDAEKKKLA
;
A
#
# COMPACT_ATOMS: atom_id res chain seq x y z
N LYS A 1 7.61 28.05 -0.80
CA LYS A 1 8.67 27.44 0.01
C LYS A 1 9.16 26.21 -0.76
N LYS A 2 10.45 26.23 -1.14
CA LYS A 2 11.04 25.08 -1.83
C LYS A 2 11.23 23.92 -0.84
N MET A 3 10.81 22.71 -1.19
CA MET A 3 11.05 21.52 -0.40
C MET A 3 12.37 20.86 -0.80
N CYS A 4 13.08 20.31 0.16
CA CYS A 4 14.34 19.58 -0.04
C CYS A 4 14.34 18.35 0.88
N GLN A 5 15.22 17.40 0.61
CA GLN A 5 15.40 16.27 1.50
C GLN A 5 16.52 16.55 2.50
N LYS A 6 16.28 16.20 3.74
CA LYS A 6 17.24 16.31 4.84
C LYS A 6 17.38 14.97 5.53
N ILE A 7 18.54 14.75 6.16
CA ILE A 7 18.79 13.55 6.95
C ILE A 7 19.08 13.92 8.40
N ALA A 8 18.56 13.12 9.30
CA ALA A 8 18.94 13.10 10.71
C ALA A 8 19.26 11.67 11.12
N TRP A 9 20.11 11.51 12.13
CA TRP A 9 20.47 10.20 12.66
C TRP A 9 20.37 10.18 14.18
N SER A 10 20.25 9.00 14.75
CA SER A 10 20.17 8.78 16.19
C SER A 10 20.85 7.46 16.54
N GLU A 11 21.52 7.42 17.70
CA GLU A 11 22.08 6.19 18.27
C GLU A 11 21.05 5.42 19.10
N ASP A 12 20.11 6.13 19.72
CA ASP A 12 19.15 5.57 20.69
C ASP A 12 17.69 5.58 20.20
N GLY A 13 17.42 6.14 19.01
CA GLY A 13 16.07 6.28 18.45
C GLY A 13 15.23 7.39 19.06
N THR A 14 15.75 8.12 20.03
CA THR A 14 15.05 9.22 20.74
C THR A 14 15.70 10.58 20.56
N HIS A 15 17.02 10.63 20.51
CA HIS A 15 17.79 11.86 20.34
C HIS A 15 18.37 11.91 18.92
N PHE A 16 17.90 12.86 18.12
CA PHE A 16 18.28 12.99 16.71
C PHE A 16 19.23 14.17 16.47
N GLN A 17 20.26 13.93 15.68
CA GLN A 17 21.16 14.94 15.16
C GLN A 17 20.90 15.16 13.67
N THR A 18 20.66 16.41 13.26
CA THR A 18 20.47 16.76 11.86
C THR A 18 21.82 16.89 11.16
N LEU A 19 22.00 16.16 10.07
CA LEU A 19 23.18 16.26 9.20
C LEU A 19 22.99 17.28 8.06
N GLY A 20 21.79 17.85 7.92
CA GLY A 20 21.49 18.87 6.94
C GLY A 20 20.84 18.36 5.67
N GLU A 21 20.88 19.18 4.62
CA GLU A 21 20.31 18.90 3.33
C GLU A 21 21.18 17.90 2.56
N ILE A 22 20.52 16.86 2.02
CA ILE A 22 21.18 15.79 1.25
C ILE A 22 20.73 15.77 -0.21
N LEU A 23 19.56 16.33 -0.51
CA LEU A 23 19.08 16.52 -1.86
C LEU A 23 18.35 17.85 -1.94
N PRO A 24 18.88 18.84 -2.69
CA PRO A 24 18.21 20.11 -2.90
C PRO A 24 16.93 19.94 -3.69
N ASN A 25 16.11 20.98 -3.69
CA ASN A 25 14.90 21.00 -4.49
C ASN A 25 15.20 20.77 -5.99
N GLN A 26 14.63 19.73 -6.56
CA GLN A 26 14.87 19.36 -7.96
C GLN A 26 13.91 20.11 -8.90
N ILE A 27 12.61 20.06 -8.61
CA ILE A 27 11.57 20.74 -9.40
C ILE A 27 10.74 21.61 -8.47
N PHE A 28 9.47 21.32 -8.27
CA PHE A 28 8.58 22.18 -7.50
C PHE A 28 8.26 21.63 -6.11
N GLU A 29 7.85 20.39 -6.00
CA GLU A 29 7.34 19.82 -4.77
C GLU A 29 8.39 19.01 -3.98
N ASN A 30 8.98 18.00 -4.52
CA ASN A 30 10.05 17.19 -3.90
C ASN A 30 9.72 16.70 -2.50
N ARG A 31 8.72 15.85 -2.36
CA ARG A 31 8.29 15.31 -1.07
C ARG A 31 8.08 13.80 -1.09
N ASP A 32 7.79 13.24 0.07
CA ASP A 32 7.42 11.85 0.31
C ASP A 32 8.52 10.86 -0.12
N PRO A 33 9.76 11.02 0.38
CA PRO A 33 10.84 10.10 0.06
C PRO A 33 10.62 8.74 0.70
N LYS A 34 10.85 7.67 -0.07
CA LYS A 34 10.95 6.32 0.45
C LYS A 34 12.32 5.77 0.13
N VAL A 35 13.06 5.30 1.15
CA VAL A 35 14.45 4.92 1.03
C VAL A 35 14.65 3.47 1.46
N TYR A 36 15.35 2.71 0.62
CA TYR A 36 15.70 1.31 0.87
C TYR A 36 17.14 1.01 0.45
N ARG A 37 17.66 -0.09 0.96
CA ARG A 37 18.93 -0.64 0.52
C ARG A 37 18.74 -1.70 -0.55
N PHE A 38 19.44 -1.57 -1.68
CA PHE A 38 19.46 -2.56 -2.73
C PHE A 38 20.58 -3.58 -2.48
N GLY A 39 20.24 -4.66 -1.80
CA GLY A 39 21.18 -5.69 -1.39
C GLY A 39 22.30 -5.11 -0.52
N GLN A 40 23.57 -5.43 -0.86
CA GLN A 40 24.76 -4.89 -0.22
C GLN A 40 25.40 -3.73 -1.00
N LYS A 41 24.76 -3.32 -2.13
CA LYS A 41 25.38 -2.41 -3.10
C LYS A 41 25.24 -0.95 -2.71
N HIS A 42 24.03 -0.41 -2.78
CA HIS A 42 23.75 1.01 -2.60
C HIS A 42 22.36 1.20 -2.01
N TRP A 43 22.04 2.45 -1.68
CA TRP A 43 20.70 2.89 -1.30
C TRP A 43 19.98 3.43 -2.52
N PHE A 44 18.67 3.21 -2.59
CA PHE A 44 17.82 3.91 -3.54
C PHE A 44 16.69 4.64 -2.82
N MET A 45 16.24 5.72 -3.43
CA MET A 45 15.13 6.54 -2.96
C MET A 45 14.17 6.76 -4.12
N VAL A 46 12.89 6.50 -3.88
CA VAL A 46 11.81 7.01 -4.74
C VAL A 46 11.24 8.27 -4.13
N LEU A 47 11.01 9.28 -4.96
CA LEU A 47 10.62 10.61 -4.52
C LEU A 47 9.57 11.18 -5.47
N PHE A 48 8.50 11.74 -4.93
CA PHE A 48 7.57 12.54 -5.70
C PHE A 48 8.22 13.88 -6.04
N LEU A 49 8.24 14.23 -7.31
CA LEU A 49 8.88 15.46 -7.80
C LEU A 49 7.87 16.59 -8.01
N ASP A 50 6.88 16.37 -8.87
CA ASP A 50 5.78 17.31 -9.13
C ASP A 50 4.71 16.64 -10.02
N GLY A 51 3.45 17.08 -9.91
CA GLY A 51 2.37 16.63 -10.79
C GLY A 51 2.23 15.09 -10.84
N HIS A 52 2.73 14.49 -11.90
CA HIS A 52 2.73 13.03 -12.12
C HIS A 52 4.14 12.46 -12.27
N GLU A 53 5.15 13.25 -11.88
CA GLU A 53 6.56 12.87 -12.05
C GLU A 53 7.16 12.39 -10.73
N PHE A 54 7.89 11.27 -10.83
CA PHE A 54 8.61 10.63 -9.74
C PHE A 54 10.07 10.45 -10.13
N GLY A 55 10.98 10.62 -9.17
CA GLY A 55 12.40 10.36 -9.35
C GLY A 55 12.85 9.11 -8.65
N ILE A 56 13.75 8.35 -9.28
CA ILE A 56 14.55 7.33 -8.62
C ILE A 56 15.95 7.88 -8.48
N PHE A 57 16.46 7.85 -7.25
CA PHE A 57 17.79 8.33 -6.88
C PHE A 57 18.58 7.21 -6.23
N VAL A 58 19.89 7.21 -6.39
CA VAL A 58 20.78 6.25 -5.74
C VAL A 58 21.91 6.97 -4.99
N SER A 59 22.38 6.31 -3.92
CA SER A 59 23.48 6.81 -3.09
C SER A 59 24.23 5.64 -2.47
N ASP A 60 25.55 5.74 -2.37
CA ASP A 60 26.39 4.77 -1.67
C ASP A 60 26.52 5.06 -0.16
N ASN A 61 26.18 6.28 0.27
CA ASN A 61 26.43 6.78 1.62
C ASN A 61 25.24 7.50 2.27
N MET A 62 24.05 7.50 1.62
CA MET A 62 22.83 8.22 2.04
C MET A 62 22.96 9.76 2.09
N LYS A 63 24.07 10.33 1.66
CA LYS A 63 24.31 11.78 1.65
C LYS A 63 24.36 12.33 0.24
N ASP A 64 25.09 11.67 -0.63
CA ASP A 64 25.31 12.10 -2.02
C ASP A 64 24.36 11.30 -2.91
N TRP A 65 23.30 11.93 -3.38
CA TRP A 65 22.26 11.32 -4.20
C TRP A 65 22.37 11.76 -5.66
N ARG A 66 22.24 10.82 -6.57
CA ARG A 66 22.12 11.10 -8.00
C ARG A 66 20.84 10.50 -8.56
N GLN A 67 20.16 11.24 -9.39
CA GLN A 67 18.97 10.73 -10.09
C GLN A 67 19.40 9.74 -11.17
N THR A 68 18.72 8.60 -11.24
CA THR A 68 18.96 7.54 -12.22
C THR A 68 17.77 7.37 -13.17
N GLN A 69 16.58 7.79 -12.73
CA GLN A 69 15.39 7.70 -13.57
C GLN A 69 14.40 8.81 -13.20
N SER A 70 13.67 9.30 -14.19
CA SER A 70 12.41 10.01 -14.06
C SER A 70 11.30 9.13 -14.60
N LEU A 71 10.21 9.00 -13.85
CA LEU A 71 9.01 8.25 -14.19
C LEU A 71 7.83 9.22 -14.25
N VAL A 72 7.13 9.26 -15.37
CA VAL A 72 5.86 9.99 -15.49
C VAL A 72 4.73 8.97 -15.54
N ILE A 73 3.86 9.03 -14.53
CA ILE A 73 2.74 8.10 -14.36
C ILE A 73 1.45 8.92 -14.26
N PRO A 74 0.70 9.10 -15.36
CA PRO A 74 -0.46 10.00 -15.41
C PRO A 74 -1.55 9.67 -14.39
N GLU A 75 -1.67 8.42 -13.97
CA GLU A 75 -2.66 7.92 -13.01
C GLU A 75 -2.23 8.10 -11.55
N ALA A 76 -1.02 8.62 -11.31
CA ALA A 76 -0.41 8.62 -9.98
C ALA A 76 0.09 10.01 -9.58
N TRP A 77 0.12 10.25 -8.27
CA TRP A 77 0.70 11.44 -7.65
C TRP A 77 1.09 11.09 -6.20
N GLU A 78 2.00 11.84 -5.60
CA GLU A 78 2.43 11.74 -4.19
C GLU A 78 2.87 10.36 -3.69
N CYS A 79 3.43 10.33 -2.50
CA CYS A 79 3.73 9.18 -1.65
C CYS A 79 4.16 7.91 -2.42
N PRO A 80 5.17 7.97 -3.29
CA PRO A 80 5.62 6.78 -4.03
C PRO A 80 6.26 5.77 -3.10
N ASP A 81 6.12 4.50 -3.46
CA ASP A 81 6.88 3.43 -2.83
C ASP A 81 7.37 2.43 -3.88
N LEU A 82 8.46 1.75 -3.63
CA LEU A 82 9.02 0.73 -4.51
C LEU A 82 9.52 -0.44 -3.69
N VAL A 83 8.73 -1.49 -3.63
CA VAL A 83 8.98 -2.66 -2.80
C VAL A 83 9.08 -3.94 -3.60
N ARG A 84 9.86 -4.89 -3.09
CA ARG A 84 9.97 -6.22 -3.67
C ARG A 84 8.98 -7.14 -3.00
N LEU A 85 8.11 -7.78 -3.78
CA LEU A 85 7.08 -8.69 -3.33
C LEU A 85 7.27 -10.09 -3.91
N ARG A 86 6.87 -11.07 -3.13
CA ARG A 86 6.88 -12.47 -3.54
C ARG A 86 5.55 -12.85 -4.18
N VAL A 87 5.61 -13.55 -5.32
CA VAL A 87 4.45 -14.16 -5.96
C VAL A 87 4.14 -15.48 -5.25
N GLN A 88 2.94 -15.58 -4.68
CA GLN A 88 2.58 -16.69 -3.77
C GLN A 88 2.57 -18.05 -4.48
N SER A 89 2.13 -18.10 -5.74
CA SER A 89 1.99 -19.35 -6.49
C SER A 89 3.32 -19.91 -7.03
N THR A 90 4.30 -19.03 -7.33
CA THR A 90 5.56 -19.41 -7.99
C THR A 90 6.78 -19.24 -7.11
N GLY A 91 6.69 -18.39 -6.09
CA GLY A 91 7.82 -17.99 -5.25
C GLY A 91 8.77 -16.99 -5.91
N GLU A 92 8.53 -16.58 -7.17
CA GLU A 92 9.32 -15.54 -7.82
C GLU A 92 9.13 -14.20 -7.14
N GLU A 93 10.09 -13.31 -7.32
CA GLU A 93 10.02 -11.95 -6.77
C GLU A 93 9.83 -10.95 -7.89
N LYS A 94 8.97 -9.97 -7.67
CA LYS A 94 8.73 -8.84 -8.56
C LYS A 94 8.76 -7.54 -7.77
N TRP A 95 9.07 -6.45 -8.45
CA TRP A 95 9.00 -5.13 -7.87
C TRP A 95 7.64 -4.51 -8.13
N LEU A 96 7.13 -3.83 -7.13
CA LEU A 96 5.87 -3.12 -7.19
C LEU A 96 6.12 -1.65 -6.86
N PHE A 97 5.81 -0.78 -7.83
CA PHE A 97 5.73 0.66 -7.63
C PHE A 97 4.32 0.99 -7.17
N TRP A 98 4.21 1.66 -6.04
CA TRP A 98 2.96 1.95 -5.36
C TRP A 98 2.73 3.45 -5.25
N THR A 99 1.47 3.88 -5.29
CA THR A 99 1.04 5.25 -5.04
C THR A 99 -0.11 5.32 -4.04
N PRO A 100 -0.35 6.47 -3.39
CA PRO A 100 -1.14 6.56 -2.16
C PRO A 100 -2.61 6.17 -2.30
N ASP A 101 -3.17 6.24 -3.50
CA ASP A 101 -4.57 5.93 -3.80
C ASP A 101 -4.79 4.49 -4.29
N GLY A 102 -3.76 3.67 -4.19
CA GLY A 102 -3.81 2.27 -4.57
C GLY A 102 -3.52 1.99 -6.04
N PHE A 103 -3.06 2.96 -6.81
CA PHE A 103 -2.54 2.66 -8.14
C PHE A 103 -1.15 2.00 -8.01
N TYR A 104 -0.90 0.97 -8.79
CA TYR A 104 0.38 0.26 -8.77
C TYR A 104 0.81 -0.25 -10.13
N LEU A 105 2.12 -0.36 -10.29
CA LEU A 105 2.79 -1.01 -11.42
C LEU A 105 3.58 -2.20 -10.92
N VAL A 106 3.56 -3.30 -11.64
CA VAL A 106 4.44 -4.46 -11.39
C VAL A 106 5.51 -4.53 -12.46
N GLY A 107 6.74 -4.81 -12.06
CA GLY A 107 7.86 -4.81 -12.99
C GLY A 107 9.16 -5.34 -12.40
N GLU A 108 10.24 -4.94 -13.04
CA GLU A 108 11.61 -5.25 -12.66
C GLU A 108 12.34 -3.99 -12.21
N PHE A 109 13.24 -4.14 -11.25
CA PHE A 109 14.10 -3.07 -10.78
C PHE A 109 15.52 -3.60 -10.61
N ASP A 110 16.47 -2.96 -11.26
CA ASP A 110 17.89 -3.37 -11.27
C ASP A 110 18.72 -2.68 -10.17
N GLY A 111 18.08 -1.84 -9.35
CA GLY A 111 18.68 -1.00 -8.33
C GLY A 111 18.85 0.46 -8.77
N MET A 112 18.62 0.76 -10.04
CA MET A 112 18.74 2.10 -10.62
C MET A 112 17.51 2.51 -11.42
N GLN A 113 16.89 1.55 -12.14
CA GLN A 113 15.77 1.80 -13.02
C GLN A 113 14.66 0.78 -12.80
N PHE A 114 13.44 1.27 -12.75
CA PHE A 114 12.23 0.47 -12.71
C PHE A 114 11.61 0.40 -14.10
N THR A 115 11.25 -0.80 -14.53
CA THR A 115 10.55 -1.03 -15.79
C THR A 115 9.29 -1.84 -15.53
N ALA A 116 8.13 -1.24 -15.78
CA ALA A 116 6.85 -1.93 -15.68
C ALA A 116 6.77 -3.04 -16.75
N THR A 117 6.31 -4.23 -16.35
CA THR A 117 6.19 -5.40 -17.25
C THR A 117 4.74 -5.72 -17.61
N GLN A 118 3.80 -4.97 -17.05
CA GLN A 118 2.37 -5.06 -17.35
C GLN A 118 1.71 -3.69 -17.16
N PRO A 119 0.48 -3.48 -17.67
CA PRO A 119 -0.29 -2.25 -17.43
C PRO A 119 -0.52 -2.00 -15.94
N GLY A 120 -0.59 -0.74 -15.57
CA GLY A 120 -0.92 -0.33 -14.20
C GLY A 120 -2.34 -0.74 -13.80
N ARG A 121 -2.52 -0.95 -12.51
CA ARG A 121 -3.79 -1.35 -11.91
C ARG A 121 -4.10 -0.52 -10.68
N ARG A 122 -5.36 -0.49 -10.29
CA ARG A 122 -5.82 0.15 -9.06
C ARG A 122 -6.36 -0.90 -8.10
N PHE A 123 -5.84 -0.89 -6.88
CA PHE A 123 -6.23 -1.83 -5.83
C PHE A 123 -7.42 -1.32 -5.02
N TYR A 124 -7.39 -0.04 -4.60
CA TYR A 124 -8.49 0.52 -3.84
C TYR A 124 -9.62 1.00 -4.75
N GLY A 125 -10.84 0.57 -4.44
CA GLY A 125 -12.07 1.03 -5.09
C GLY A 125 -12.68 2.29 -4.48
N SER A 126 -12.01 2.94 -3.53
CA SER A 126 -12.55 4.08 -2.79
C SER A 126 -11.47 5.14 -2.56
N GLU A 127 -11.81 6.40 -2.76
CA GLU A 127 -10.98 7.56 -2.43
C GLU A 127 -10.77 7.77 -0.93
N LYS A 128 -11.52 7.05 -0.11
CA LYS A 128 -11.38 7.09 1.37
C LYS A 128 -10.11 6.40 1.85
N VAL A 129 -9.55 5.48 1.07
CA VAL A 129 -8.28 4.80 1.39
C VAL A 129 -7.15 5.54 0.70
N TYR A 130 -6.19 6.03 1.47
CA TYR A 130 -5.13 6.90 0.95
C TYR A 130 -3.82 6.79 1.73
N ALA A 131 -2.75 7.36 1.16
CA ALA A 131 -1.44 7.55 1.79
C ALA A 131 -0.92 6.30 2.52
N ALA A 132 -1.23 5.11 1.99
CA ALA A 132 -0.79 3.86 2.57
C ALA A 132 0.74 3.78 2.57
N GLN A 133 1.31 3.48 3.74
CA GLN A 133 2.75 3.36 3.93
C GLN A 133 3.14 1.91 4.16
N THR A 134 4.27 1.51 3.59
CA THR A 134 4.79 0.16 3.76
C THR A 134 5.85 0.09 4.86
N VAL A 135 5.92 -1.06 5.47
CA VAL A 135 7.01 -1.50 6.35
C VAL A 135 7.61 -2.75 5.75
N ALA A 136 8.83 -2.64 5.23
CA ALA A 136 9.59 -3.74 4.65
C ALA A 136 10.65 -4.28 5.63
N ASN A 137 11.41 -5.28 5.21
CA ASN A 137 12.45 -5.96 6.01
C ASN A 137 11.93 -6.73 7.24
N LEU A 138 10.72 -7.27 7.13
CA LEU A 138 10.09 -8.11 8.14
C LEU A 138 10.16 -9.59 7.71
N ASP A 139 11.35 -10.17 7.73
CA ASP A 139 11.60 -11.57 7.33
C ASP A 139 11.05 -11.91 5.92
N GLY A 140 11.32 -11.02 4.97
CA GLY A 140 10.88 -11.14 3.58
C GLY A 140 9.41 -10.76 3.34
N ARG A 141 8.74 -10.19 4.34
CA ARG A 141 7.37 -9.66 4.23
C ARG A 141 7.37 -8.14 4.05
N VAL A 142 6.33 -7.65 3.44
CA VAL A 142 6.01 -6.22 3.36
C VAL A 142 4.61 -6.03 3.93
N LEU A 143 4.50 -5.23 4.98
CA LEU A 143 3.21 -4.81 5.52
C LEU A 143 2.84 -3.44 4.97
N GLN A 144 1.55 -3.18 4.86
CA GLN A 144 1.02 -1.87 4.50
C GLN A 144 -0.02 -1.42 5.51
N ILE A 145 0.00 -0.14 5.85
CA ILE A 145 -0.96 0.50 6.75
C ILE A 145 -1.55 1.70 6.00
N PRO A 146 -2.82 1.64 5.60
CA PRO A 146 -3.48 2.75 4.91
C PRO A 146 -4.02 3.78 5.89
N PHE A 147 -4.14 5.02 5.42
CA PHE A 147 -4.92 6.07 6.05
C PHE A 147 -6.35 6.06 5.51
N LEU A 148 -7.34 6.01 6.40
CA LEU A 148 -8.76 6.06 6.07
C LEU A 148 -9.27 7.48 6.22
N ARG A 149 -9.53 8.16 5.10
CA ARG A 149 -10.02 9.54 5.06
C ARG A 149 -11.50 9.64 5.46
N GLY A 150 -11.89 10.79 5.95
CA GLY A 150 -13.30 11.20 6.00
C GLY A 150 -14.12 10.63 7.15
N HIS A 151 -13.55 9.80 8.01
CA HIS A 151 -14.23 9.39 9.24
C HIS A 151 -14.15 10.52 10.26
N THR A 152 -15.16 11.35 10.30
CA THR A 152 -15.41 12.26 11.42
C THR A 152 -16.49 11.65 12.29
N GLN A 153 -16.11 11.12 13.41
CA GLN A 153 -17.07 10.82 14.47
C GLN A 153 -17.28 12.10 15.29
N PRO A 154 -18.52 12.51 15.55
CA PRO A 154 -18.80 13.77 16.26
C PRO A 154 -18.19 13.86 17.67
N TYR A 155 -17.73 12.75 18.21
CA TYR A 155 -17.19 12.65 19.58
C TYR A 155 -15.66 12.52 19.63
N TYR A 156 -14.95 12.51 18.50
CA TYR A 156 -13.49 12.35 18.46
C TYR A 156 -12.80 13.62 17.99
N ASN A 157 -11.69 13.94 18.65
CA ASN A 157 -10.85 15.11 18.32
C ASN A 157 -9.90 14.89 17.15
N HIS A 158 -10.14 13.86 16.30
CA HIS A 158 -9.31 13.55 15.15
C HIS A 158 -10.14 13.28 13.90
N ARG A 159 -9.54 13.46 12.75
CA ARG A 159 -10.10 13.09 11.44
C ARG A 159 -9.29 11.95 10.85
N GLY A 160 -10.00 10.97 10.29
CA GLY A 160 -9.40 9.79 9.71
C GLY A 160 -8.94 8.77 10.75
N LEU A 161 -8.63 7.59 10.25
CA LEU A 161 -8.18 6.44 11.03
C LEU A 161 -6.99 5.80 10.32
N MET A 162 -6.16 5.11 11.05
CA MET A 162 -5.23 4.15 10.48
C MET A 162 -5.97 2.83 10.21
N GLY A 163 -5.85 2.32 9.00
CA GLY A 163 -6.39 0.99 8.67
C GLY A 163 -5.59 -0.12 9.35
N ALA A 164 -6.18 -1.31 9.38
CA ALA A 164 -5.50 -2.48 9.90
C ALA A 164 -4.28 -2.85 9.04
N PRO A 165 -3.14 -3.23 9.64
CA PRO A 165 -1.96 -3.69 8.90
C PRO A 165 -2.30 -4.90 8.01
N ARG A 166 -1.88 -4.82 6.75
CA ARG A 166 -2.09 -5.84 5.73
C ARG A 166 -0.76 -6.30 5.17
N GLU A 167 -0.68 -7.55 4.78
CA GLU A 167 0.52 -8.13 4.17
C GLU A 167 0.40 -8.07 2.65
N MET A 168 1.27 -7.30 2.01
CA MET A 168 1.30 -7.17 0.55
C MET A 168 1.88 -8.43 -0.09
N GLN A 169 1.17 -9.00 -1.03
CA GLN A 169 1.55 -10.20 -1.76
C GLN A 169 1.14 -10.09 -3.21
N LEU A 170 1.86 -10.77 -4.11
CA LEU A 170 1.44 -10.89 -5.49
C LEU A 170 0.84 -12.28 -5.73
N GLN A 171 -0.23 -12.29 -6.49
CA GLN A 171 -0.84 -13.49 -7.07
C GLN A 171 -0.62 -13.47 -8.58
N LYS A 172 -0.65 -14.63 -9.23
CA LYS A 172 -0.64 -14.74 -10.69
C LYS A 172 -2.03 -15.11 -11.16
N ASP A 173 -2.61 -14.28 -12.00
CA ASP A 173 -3.94 -14.48 -12.57
C ASP A 173 -3.91 -14.17 -14.07
N GLY A 174 -4.37 -15.13 -14.91
CA GLY A 174 -4.40 -14.97 -16.37
C GLY A 174 -3.07 -14.59 -17.03
N GLY A 175 -1.93 -14.86 -16.38
CA GLY A 175 -0.59 -14.47 -16.87
C GLY A 175 -0.09 -13.12 -16.33
N GLU A 176 -0.92 -12.33 -15.69
CA GLU A 176 -0.57 -11.06 -15.05
C GLU A 176 -0.38 -11.20 -13.53
N TYR A 177 0.28 -10.23 -12.93
CA TYR A 177 0.48 -10.16 -11.49
C TYR A 177 -0.56 -9.23 -10.86
N VAL A 178 -1.24 -9.72 -9.84
CA VAL A 178 -2.31 -9.01 -9.13
C VAL A 178 -1.93 -8.87 -7.66
N LEU A 179 -2.07 -7.66 -7.11
CA LEU A 179 -1.84 -7.40 -5.70
C LEU A 179 -2.94 -8.05 -4.85
N SER A 180 -2.53 -8.64 -3.74
CA SER A 180 -3.39 -9.16 -2.68
C SER A 180 -2.89 -8.66 -1.34
N GLU A 181 -3.80 -8.24 -0.47
CA GLU A 181 -3.48 -7.67 0.85
C GLU A 181 -4.33 -8.31 1.96
N PRO A 182 -4.08 -9.57 2.33
CA PRO A 182 -4.71 -10.14 3.52
C PRO A 182 -4.28 -9.37 4.78
N LEU A 183 -5.09 -9.42 5.84
CA LEU A 183 -4.65 -8.96 7.15
C LEU A 183 -3.33 -9.63 7.52
N CYS A 184 -2.44 -8.88 8.19
CA CYS A 184 -1.18 -9.45 8.63
C CYS A 184 -1.40 -10.63 9.58
N ARG A 185 -0.46 -11.58 9.57
CA ARG A 185 -0.58 -12.84 10.33
C ARG A 185 -0.77 -12.62 11.83
N GLU A 186 -0.20 -11.56 12.39
CA GLU A 186 -0.30 -11.22 13.81
C GLU A 186 -1.75 -10.91 14.21
N LEU A 187 -2.47 -10.15 13.37
CA LEU A 187 -3.91 -9.92 13.58
C LEU A 187 -4.74 -11.17 13.28
N GLN A 188 -4.33 -11.95 12.28
CA GLN A 188 -5.03 -13.19 11.98
C GLN A 188 -4.97 -14.22 13.11
N GLN A 189 -3.85 -14.28 13.84
CA GLN A 189 -3.68 -15.18 14.99
C GLN A 189 -4.53 -14.78 16.20
N GLN A 190 -4.95 -13.53 16.28
CA GLN A 190 -5.79 -13.03 17.36
C GLN A 190 -7.30 -13.15 17.10
N LYS A 191 -7.69 -13.73 15.97
CA LYS A 191 -9.10 -13.94 15.65
C LYS A 191 -9.75 -14.92 16.62
N ILE A 192 -10.87 -14.51 17.19
CA ILE A 192 -11.77 -15.39 17.89
C ILE A 192 -12.92 -15.72 16.94
N PRO A 193 -13.08 -16.98 16.49
CA PRO A 193 -14.22 -17.34 15.67
C PRO A 193 -15.51 -17.20 16.44
N LEU A 194 -16.41 -16.36 15.97
CA LEU A 194 -17.69 -16.13 16.64
C LEU A 194 -18.78 -17.03 16.08
N TRP A 195 -18.87 -17.11 14.77
CA TRP A 195 -19.83 -17.99 14.09
C TRP A 195 -19.43 -18.23 12.65
N ARG A 196 -20.01 -19.28 12.08
CA ARG A 196 -19.95 -19.61 10.65
C ARG A 196 -21.36 -19.97 10.18
N ARG A 197 -21.80 -19.41 9.10
CA ARG A 197 -23.10 -19.69 8.48
C ARG A 197 -22.95 -19.83 6.98
N THR A 198 -23.79 -20.65 6.39
CA THR A 198 -23.98 -20.71 4.94
C THR A 198 -25.28 -19.95 4.63
N VAL A 199 -25.17 -18.89 3.86
CA VAL A 199 -26.33 -18.13 3.37
C VAL A 199 -26.81 -18.82 2.11
N GLN A 200 -28.11 -19.07 2.06
CA GLN A 200 -28.78 -19.60 0.87
C GLN A 200 -29.55 -18.46 0.17
N LYS A 201 -30.74 -18.75 -0.36
CA LYS A 201 -31.54 -17.77 -1.09
C LYS A 201 -32.21 -16.70 -0.22
N GLU A 202 -32.41 -16.98 1.06
CA GLU A 202 -33.06 -16.06 1.99
C GLU A 202 -32.06 -15.09 2.60
N PRO A 203 -32.41 -13.80 2.73
CA PRO A 203 -31.60 -12.85 3.47
C PRO A 203 -31.38 -13.28 4.91
N MET A 204 -30.20 -13.01 5.44
CA MET A 204 -29.86 -13.25 6.84
C MET A 204 -29.42 -11.95 7.50
N GLU A 205 -29.94 -11.69 8.69
CA GLU A 205 -29.57 -10.56 9.49
C GLU A 205 -28.78 -11.02 10.73
N PHE A 206 -27.75 -10.28 11.08
CA PHE A 206 -26.94 -10.49 12.27
C PHE A 206 -26.79 -9.17 13.01
N CYS A 207 -27.10 -9.20 14.28
CA CYS A 207 -26.79 -8.10 15.19
C CYS A 207 -25.48 -8.38 15.91
N TRP A 208 -24.65 -7.37 16.00
CA TRP A 208 -23.41 -7.38 16.74
C TRP A 208 -23.53 -6.44 17.95
N GLU A 209 -23.42 -6.99 19.14
CA GLU A 209 -23.63 -6.25 20.40
C GLU A 209 -22.35 -6.02 21.21
N GLU A 210 -21.20 -6.55 20.74
CA GLU A 210 -19.93 -6.43 21.46
C GLU A 210 -19.10 -5.25 20.96
N ASP A 211 -18.42 -4.58 21.88
CA ASP A 211 -17.39 -3.60 21.53
C ASP A 211 -16.16 -4.31 20.97
N GLY A 212 -15.75 -3.97 19.77
CA GLY A 212 -14.56 -4.55 19.17
C GLY A 212 -14.48 -4.44 17.65
N ALA A 213 -13.35 -4.86 17.11
CA ALA A 213 -13.14 -4.97 15.67
C ALA A 213 -13.63 -6.32 15.17
N MET A 214 -14.47 -6.31 14.16
CA MET A 214 -14.98 -7.52 13.51
C MET A 214 -14.29 -7.74 12.17
N LEU A 215 -13.90 -8.98 11.90
CA LEU A 215 -13.52 -9.43 10.57
C LEU A 215 -14.62 -10.32 10.00
N LEU A 216 -15.22 -9.86 8.91
CA LEU A 216 -16.15 -10.66 8.12
C LEU A 216 -15.40 -11.27 6.94
N GLN A 217 -15.45 -12.59 6.82
CA GLN A 217 -14.92 -13.33 5.68
C GLN A 217 -16.05 -13.99 4.91
N LEU A 218 -16.21 -13.62 3.65
CA LEU A 218 -17.17 -14.20 2.74
C LEU A 218 -16.46 -15.17 1.80
N THR A 219 -17.11 -16.32 1.56
CA THR A 219 -16.71 -17.27 0.52
C THR A 219 -17.91 -17.54 -0.35
N PHE A 220 -17.78 -17.28 -1.64
CA PHE A 220 -18.88 -17.43 -2.61
C PHE A 220 -18.35 -17.99 -3.94
N SER A 221 -19.25 -18.56 -4.76
CA SER A 221 -18.88 -18.94 -6.12
C SER A 221 -18.84 -17.71 -7.03
N GLU A 222 -18.02 -17.75 -8.07
CA GLU A 222 -17.88 -16.62 -9.01
C GLU A 222 -19.19 -16.25 -9.70
N ASP A 223 -20.10 -17.20 -9.84
CA ASP A 223 -21.40 -17.02 -10.49
C ASP A 223 -22.50 -16.51 -9.56
N THR A 224 -22.17 -16.22 -8.30
CA THR A 224 -23.16 -15.81 -7.30
C THR A 224 -23.05 -14.34 -7.00
N SER A 225 -24.04 -13.55 -7.42
CA SER A 225 -24.18 -12.15 -6.98
C SER A 225 -24.75 -12.10 -5.56
N PHE A 226 -24.29 -11.12 -4.77
CA PHE A 226 -24.81 -10.88 -3.42
C PHE A 226 -24.77 -9.39 -3.07
N ALA A 227 -25.58 -9.00 -2.10
CA ALA A 227 -25.48 -7.71 -1.43
C ALA A 227 -25.33 -7.92 0.08
N LEU A 228 -24.50 -7.11 0.71
CA LEU A 228 -24.22 -7.12 2.12
C LEU A 228 -24.41 -5.71 2.68
N TRP A 229 -25.14 -5.59 3.78
CA TRP A 229 -25.28 -4.34 4.52
C TRP A 229 -24.51 -4.44 5.83
N ILE A 230 -23.60 -3.50 6.06
CA ILE A 230 -22.82 -3.41 7.31
C ILE A 230 -22.95 -1.98 7.81
N CYS A 231 -23.52 -1.80 9.00
CA CYS A 231 -23.68 -0.47 9.64
C CYS A 231 -24.33 0.59 8.71
N GLY A 232 -25.30 0.17 7.89
CA GLY A 232 -25.99 1.05 6.96
C GLY A 232 -25.31 1.24 5.59
N GLU A 233 -24.10 0.74 5.41
CA GLU A 233 -23.39 0.75 4.12
C GLU A 233 -23.69 -0.54 3.34
N ARG A 234 -23.84 -0.42 2.02
CA ARG A 234 -24.10 -1.55 1.14
C ARG A 234 -22.84 -1.90 0.36
N ILE A 235 -22.49 -3.18 0.37
CA ILE A 235 -21.45 -3.78 -0.46
C ILE A 235 -22.13 -4.79 -1.40
N GLU A 236 -21.91 -4.67 -2.68
CA GLU A 236 -22.51 -5.53 -3.67
C GLU A 236 -21.46 -6.17 -4.57
N TRP A 237 -21.58 -7.48 -4.78
CA TRP A 237 -20.85 -8.22 -5.80
C TRP A 237 -21.79 -8.56 -6.95
N ASP A 238 -21.47 -8.06 -8.15
CA ASP A 238 -22.14 -8.38 -9.41
C ASP A 238 -21.29 -9.43 -10.15
N ALA A 239 -21.78 -10.67 -10.16
CA ALA A 239 -21.06 -11.78 -10.78
C ALA A 239 -20.97 -11.66 -12.31
N GLU A 240 -21.97 -11.06 -12.99
CA GLU A 240 -21.95 -10.87 -14.43
C GLU A 240 -20.89 -9.85 -14.85
N LYS A 241 -20.78 -8.76 -14.10
CA LYS A 241 -19.79 -7.69 -14.34
C LYS A 241 -18.43 -7.95 -13.68
N LYS A 242 -18.34 -8.98 -12.83
CA LYS A 242 -17.18 -9.26 -11.98
C LYS A 242 -16.72 -8.03 -11.21
N LYS A 243 -17.66 -7.30 -10.62
CA LYS A 243 -17.44 -6.02 -9.98
C LYS A 243 -17.98 -6.00 -8.55
N LEU A 244 -17.15 -5.50 -7.65
CA LEU A 244 -17.54 -5.11 -6.29
C LEU A 244 -17.89 -3.62 -6.31
N ALA A 245 -19.03 -3.23 -5.73
CA ALA A 245 -19.52 -1.86 -5.61
C ALA A 245 -19.98 -1.54 -4.18
#